data_be6dc7f57745702b63c12b382a5f57dd
#
_entry.id   be6dc7f57745702b63c12b382a5f57dd
#
_cell.length_a   1.000
_cell.length_b   1.000
_cell.length_c   1.000
_cell.angle_alpha   90.00
_cell.angle_beta   90.00
_cell.angle_gamma   90.00
#
_symmetry.space_group_name_H-M   'P 1'
#
loop_
_entity.id
_entity.type
_entity.pdbx_description
1 polymer ?
#
loop_
_entity_poly.entity_id
_entity_poly.type
_entity_poly.pdbx_seq_one_letter_code
_entity_poly.pdbx_strand_id
1 'polypeptide(L)'
;MLILDRLLTGLHDACAAFPDKRKGAGDYSMADIGLSAFSLFFMQSESFLSYQRSLEEGRKTSNCHTLFGMAKIPTDNHIRSMLDPVHPSHLQSSFDQVVATLREKGGMKQFERLGGRTLIALDGTEYFWSQKLGCPHCQTRKRSNGKTEFYHAMLAATIVAPGHNMVVPLMPEFIAKPDGAGNRTASAMPPSAGLPRTPRA
;
A
#
# COMPACT_ATOMS: atom_id res chain seq x y z
N MET A 1 3.96 13.88 -20.20
CA MET A 1 4.22 12.97 -19.07
C MET A 1 3.26 11.79 -19.17
N LEU A 2 3.78 10.58 -19.21
CA LEU A 2 2.97 9.36 -19.25
C LEU A 2 2.20 9.20 -17.93
N ILE A 3 1.09 8.45 -17.95
CA ILE A 3 0.29 8.18 -16.74
C ILE A 3 1.15 7.53 -15.65
N LEU A 4 1.98 6.57 -16.06
CA LEU A 4 2.87 5.86 -15.15
C LEU A 4 3.85 6.81 -14.46
N ASP A 5 4.48 7.72 -15.21
CA ASP A 5 5.43 8.70 -14.63
C ASP A 5 4.74 9.55 -13.55
N ARG A 6 3.51 10.01 -13.81
CA ARG A 6 2.72 10.79 -12.86
C ARG A 6 2.44 10.01 -11.57
N LEU A 7 2.05 8.73 -11.70
CA LEU A 7 1.75 7.87 -10.55
C LEU A 7 3.01 7.56 -9.74
N LEU A 8 4.13 7.31 -10.40
CA LEU A 8 5.42 7.07 -9.73
C LEU A 8 5.96 8.33 -9.05
N THR A 9 5.80 9.50 -9.66
CA THR A 9 6.14 10.77 -9.02
C THR A 9 5.32 10.98 -7.75
N GLY A 10 4.00 10.74 -7.78
CA GLY A 10 3.16 10.85 -6.61
C GLY A 10 3.50 9.84 -5.51
N LEU A 11 3.90 8.62 -5.87
CA LEU A 11 4.40 7.64 -4.92
C LEU A 11 5.74 8.08 -4.31
N HIS A 12 6.66 8.61 -5.13
CA HIS A 12 7.91 9.19 -4.66
C HIS A 12 7.66 10.28 -3.62
N ASP A 13 6.76 11.22 -3.92
CA ASP A 13 6.45 12.34 -3.03
C ASP A 13 5.80 11.84 -1.72
N ALA A 14 4.92 10.84 -1.78
CA ALA A 14 4.36 10.20 -0.60
C ALA A 14 5.45 9.55 0.26
N CYS A 15 6.39 8.82 -0.35
CA CYS A 15 7.51 8.21 0.35
C CYS A 15 8.49 9.26 0.92
N ALA A 16 8.72 10.36 0.21
CA ALA A 16 9.57 11.45 0.69
C ALA A 16 9.00 12.13 1.95
N ALA A 17 7.66 12.09 2.11
CA ALA A 17 6.96 12.63 3.28
C ALA A 17 6.90 11.66 4.47
N PHE A 18 7.47 10.45 4.38
CA PHE A 18 7.50 9.52 5.51
C PHE A 18 8.32 10.10 6.68
N PRO A 19 7.89 9.87 7.93
CA PRO A 19 8.65 10.32 9.09
C PRO A 19 10.01 9.62 9.14
N ASP A 20 11.07 10.42 9.24
CA ASP A 20 12.43 9.94 9.37
C ASP A 20 12.85 9.94 10.86
N LYS A 21 13.08 8.76 11.40
CA LYS A 21 13.50 8.61 12.80
C LYS A 21 14.99 8.89 13.04
N ARG A 22 15.76 9.07 11.97
CA ARG A 22 17.21 9.29 12.06
C ARG A 22 17.53 10.72 12.54
N LYS A 23 18.61 10.86 13.30
CA LYS A 23 19.16 12.16 13.67
C LYS A 23 20.28 12.53 12.68
N GLY A 24 19.94 13.24 11.62
CA GLY A 24 20.89 13.69 10.60
C GLY A 24 20.72 13.03 9.23
N ALA A 25 21.56 13.41 8.27
CA ALA A 25 21.53 12.88 6.91
C ALA A 25 21.96 11.41 6.89
N GLY A 26 21.16 10.55 6.29
CA GLY A 26 21.52 9.17 6.00
C GLY A 26 21.93 8.99 4.54
N ASP A 27 22.53 7.84 4.22
CA ASP A 27 22.96 7.50 2.86
C ASP A 27 21.80 7.36 1.85
N TYR A 28 20.57 7.17 2.36
CA TYR A 28 19.36 6.97 1.57
C TYR A 28 18.26 7.92 2.06
N SER A 29 17.55 8.53 1.12
CA SER A 29 16.34 9.29 1.43
C SER A 29 15.19 8.36 1.86
N MET A 30 14.15 8.89 2.51
CA MET A 30 12.94 8.11 2.78
C MET A 30 12.22 7.72 1.49
N ALA A 31 12.31 8.54 0.44
CA ALA A 31 11.83 8.20 -0.89
C ALA A 31 12.55 6.97 -1.45
N ASP A 32 13.89 6.92 -1.41
CA ASP A 32 14.65 5.75 -1.88
C ASP A 32 14.29 4.49 -1.10
N ILE A 33 14.09 4.60 0.22
CA ILE A 33 13.72 3.49 1.08
C ILE A 33 12.32 2.96 0.72
N GLY A 34 11.33 3.86 0.60
CA GLY A 34 9.96 3.48 0.24
C GLY A 34 9.85 2.92 -1.17
N LEU A 35 10.49 3.57 -2.15
CA LEU A 35 10.53 3.09 -3.53
C LEU A 35 11.29 1.77 -3.67
N SER A 36 12.34 1.53 -2.86
CA SER A 36 13.03 0.23 -2.85
C SER A 36 12.11 -0.90 -2.41
N ALA A 37 11.28 -0.68 -1.38
CA ALA A 37 10.28 -1.64 -0.96
C ALA A 37 9.21 -1.87 -2.04
N PHE A 38 8.69 -0.79 -2.63
CA PHE A 38 7.68 -0.88 -3.69
C PHE A 38 8.22 -1.60 -4.93
N SER A 39 9.43 -1.26 -5.37
CA SER A 39 10.01 -1.80 -6.59
C SER A 39 10.25 -3.30 -6.53
N LEU A 40 10.55 -3.87 -5.35
CA LEU A 40 10.65 -5.31 -5.13
C LEU A 40 9.36 -6.04 -5.56
N PHE A 41 8.21 -5.54 -5.11
CA PHE A 41 6.89 -6.11 -5.45
C PHE A 41 6.48 -5.78 -6.89
N PHE A 42 6.74 -4.58 -7.34
CA PHE A 42 6.45 -4.16 -8.71
C PHE A 42 7.21 -4.99 -9.75
N MET A 43 8.46 -5.30 -9.46
CA MET A 43 9.32 -6.13 -10.33
C MET A 43 9.08 -7.63 -10.15
N GLN A 44 8.20 -8.04 -9.23
CA GLN A 44 7.88 -9.45 -8.94
C GLN A 44 9.12 -10.30 -8.67
N SER A 45 10.08 -9.73 -7.95
CA SER A 45 11.32 -10.42 -7.65
C SER A 45 11.11 -11.49 -6.57
N GLU A 46 11.72 -12.64 -6.73
CA GLU A 46 11.55 -13.80 -5.85
C GLU A 46 12.00 -13.53 -4.40
N SER A 47 13.03 -12.70 -4.24
CA SER A 47 13.54 -12.30 -2.93
C SER A 47 14.25 -10.96 -2.99
N PHE A 48 14.40 -10.33 -1.83
CA PHE A 48 15.12 -9.07 -1.71
C PHE A 48 16.58 -9.18 -2.14
N LEU A 49 17.24 -10.28 -1.77
CA LEU A 49 18.63 -10.53 -2.13
C LEU A 49 18.80 -10.75 -3.64
N SER A 50 17.88 -11.51 -4.27
CA SER A 50 17.86 -11.70 -5.72
C SER A 50 17.69 -10.35 -6.44
N TYR A 51 16.81 -9.52 -5.92
CA TYR A 51 16.57 -8.17 -6.44
C TYR A 51 17.81 -7.27 -6.34
N GLN A 52 18.48 -7.23 -5.18
CA GLN A 52 19.72 -6.48 -5.02
C GLN A 52 20.81 -6.93 -5.98
N ARG A 53 21.01 -8.25 -6.14
CA ARG A 53 22.00 -8.79 -7.07
C ARG A 53 21.71 -8.40 -8.52
N SER A 54 20.47 -8.53 -8.95
CA SER A 54 20.06 -8.13 -10.31
C SER A 54 20.31 -6.65 -10.60
N LEU A 55 20.24 -5.81 -9.56
CA LEU A 55 20.53 -4.39 -9.67
C LEU A 55 22.02 -4.07 -9.74
N GLU A 56 22.83 -4.81 -8.98
CA GLU A 56 24.30 -4.67 -9.04
C GLU A 56 24.85 -5.12 -10.38
N GLU A 57 24.28 -6.19 -10.97
CA GLU A 57 24.66 -6.69 -12.29
C GLU A 57 24.18 -5.76 -13.42
N GLY A 58 23.00 -5.17 -13.30
CA GLY A 58 22.38 -4.29 -14.30
C GLY A 58 22.76 -2.80 -14.19
N ARG A 59 23.94 -2.47 -13.73
CA ARG A 59 24.40 -1.08 -13.50
C ARG A 59 24.02 -0.13 -14.64
N LYS A 60 23.20 0.90 -14.32
CA LYS A 60 22.68 1.99 -15.17
C LYS A 60 21.55 1.65 -16.15
N THR A 61 21.21 0.38 -16.37
CA THR A 61 20.11 -0.01 -17.28
C THR A 61 18.93 -0.67 -16.57
N SER A 62 19.03 -0.86 -15.26
CA SER A 62 17.95 -1.47 -14.48
C SER A 62 16.78 -0.49 -14.30
N ASN A 63 15.58 -1.02 -14.16
CA ASN A 63 14.36 -0.25 -13.84
C ASN A 63 14.49 0.59 -12.57
N CYS A 64 15.39 0.26 -11.66
CA CYS A 64 15.67 1.08 -10.50
C CYS A 64 16.23 2.45 -10.86
N HIS A 65 17.13 2.50 -11.81
CA HIS A 65 17.69 3.77 -12.28
C HIS A 65 16.75 4.48 -13.24
N THR A 66 16.16 3.74 -14.20
CA THR A 66 15.44 4.34 -15.32
C THR A 66 13.98 4.66 -14.96
N LEU A 67 13.32 3.81 -14.16
CA LEU A 67 11.91 3.96 -13.80
C LEU A 67 11.73 4.63 -12.44
N PHE A 68 12.55 4.24 -11.45
CA PHE A 68 12.40 4.73 -10.07
C PHE A 68 13.41 5.83 -9.69
N GLY A 69 14.39 6.13 -10.55
CA GLY A 69 15.39 7.17 -10.30
C GLY A 69 16.35 6.87 -9.15
N MET A 70 16.39 5.62 -8.65
CA MET A 70 17.20 5.23 -7.50
C MET A 70 18.61 4.89 -7.91
N ALA A 71 19.60 5.53 -7.31
CA ALA A 71 21.02 5.24 -7.57
C ALA A 71 21.54 4.00 -6.81
N LYS A 72 20.95 3.70 -5.64
CA LYS A 72 21.34 2.60 -4.75
C LYS A 72 20.11 2.07 -4.04
N ILE A 73 20.15 0.80 -3.65
CA ILE A 73 19.10 0.17 -2.84
C ILE A 73 19.65 -0.16 -1.46
N PRO A 74 18.95 0.24 -0.39
CA PRO A 74 19.30 -0.13 0.96
C PRO A 74 19.20 -1.64 1.18
N THR A 75 19.84 -2.16 2.20
CA THR A 75 19.66 -3.55 2.62
C THR A 75 18.23 -3.77 3.14
N ASP A 76 17.75 -5.01 3.06
CA ASP A 76 16.42 -5.41 3.52
C ASP A 76 16.19 -5.01 5.00
N ASN A 77 17.16 -5.28 5.87
CA ASN A 77 17.09 -4.89 7.29
C ASN A 77 16.97 -3.38 7.49
N HIS A 78 17.66 -2.59 6.66
CA HIS A 78 17.56 -1.14 6.72
C HIS A 78 16.17 -0.66 6.29
N ILE A 79 15.65 -1.19 5.17
CA ILE A 79 14.30 -0.87 4.69
C ILE A 79 13.26 -1.20 5.76
N ARG A 80 13.27 -2.42 6.31
CA ARG A 80 12.34 -2.82 7.37
C ARG A 80 12.42 -1.89 8.57
N SER A 81 13.63 -1.71 9.09
CA SER A 81 13.86 -0.83 10.25
C SER A 81 13.32 0.58 10.04
N MET A 82 13.44 1.12 8.83
CA MET A 82 12.98 2.48 8.53
C MET A 82 11.48 2.56 8.28
N LEU A 83 10.88 1.55 7.66
CA LEU A 83 9.45 1.54 7.32
C LEU A 83 8.55 1.03 8.45
N ASP A 84 9.04 0.18 9.37
CA ASP A 84 8.24 -0.33 10.48
C ASP A 84 7.50 0.74 11.30
N PRO A 85 8.08 1.93 11.60
CA PRO A 85 7.36 2.98 12.32
C PRO A 85 6.47 3.85 11.41
N VAL A 86 6.49 3.68 10.10
CA VAL A 86 5.71 4.49 9.17
C VAL A 86 4.26 4.02 9.16
N HIS A 87 3.33 4.91 9.53
CA HIS A 87 1.92 4.56 9.50
C HIS A 87 1.43 4.42 8.05
N PRO A 88 0.65 3.37 7.72
CA PRO A 88 0.18 3.12 6.34
C PRO A 88 -0.59 4.27 5.71
N SER A 89 -1.25 5.13 6.50
CA SER A 89 -2.00 6.30 6.00
C SER A 89 -1.17 7.28 5.17
N HIS A 90 0.16 7.25 5.30
CA HIS A 90 1.04 8.05 4.45
C HIS A 90 0.95 7.67 2.96
N LEU A 91 0.42 6.49 2.64
CA LEU A 91 0.19 6.04 1.26
C LEU A 91 -1.20 6.38 0.71
N GLN A 92 -2.10 6.98 1.52
CA GLN A 92 -3.46 7.32 1.10
C GLN A 92 -3.48 8.13 -0.19
N SER A 93 -2.63 9.14 -0.31
CA SER A 93 -2.54 9.99 -1.49
C SER A 93 -2.20 9.22 -2.77
N SER A 94 -1.41 8.16 -2.68
CA SER A 94 -1.05 7.31 -3.83
C SER A 94 -2.25 6.52 -4.34
N PHE A 95 -3.08 5.96 -3.45
CA PHE A 95 -4.32 5.30 -3.82
C PHE A 95 -5.34 6.28 -4.42
N ASP A 96 -5.51 7.44 -3.80
CA ASP A 96 -6.42 8.48 -4.28
C ASP A 96 -6.01 8.99 -5.67
N GLN A 97 -4.71 9.10 -5.93
CA GLN A 97 -4.18 9.52 -7.23
C GLN A 97 -4.50 8.51 -8.33
N VAL A 98 -4.46 7.20 -8.05
CA VAL A 98 -4.87 6.16 -9.02
C VAL A 98 -6.33 6.36 -9.42
N VAL A 99 -7.21 6.49 -8.43
CA VAL A 99 -8.66 6.69 -8.67
C VAL A 99 -8.92 7.99 -9.42
N ALA A 100 -8.27 9.08 -9.01
CA ALA A 100 -8.40 10.39 -9.66
C ALA A 100 -7.93 10.33 -11.13
N THR A 101 -6.80 9.68 -11.39
CA THR A 101 -6.27 9.50 -12.75
C THR A 101 -7.21 8.68 -13.62
N LEU A 102 -7.79 7.60 -13.09
CA LEU A 102 -8.77 6.79 -13.83
C LEU A 102 -10.03 7.60 -14.14
N ARG A 103 -10.51 8.44 -13.24
CA ARG A 103 -11.65 9.34 -13.47
C ARG A 103 -11.32 10.35 -14.56
N GLU A 104 -10.20 11.04 -14.47
CA GLU A 104 -9.73 12.04 -15.43
C GLU A 104 -9.64 11.47 -16.86
N LYS A 105 -9.15 10.23 -16.97
CA LYS A 105 -8.99 9.55 -18.27
C LYS A 105 -10.25 8.80 -18.73
N GLY A 106 -11.35 8.90 -17.99
CA GLY A 106 -12.61 8.20 -18.33
C GLY A 106 -12.56 6.70 -18.05
N GLY A 107 -11.47 6.16 -17.49
CA GLY A 107 -11.30 4.75 -17.18
C GLY A 107 -12.29 4.21 -16.14
N MET A 108 -12.88 5.07 -15.32
CA MET A 108 -13.88 4.67 -14.32
C MET A 108 -15.21 4.23 -14.96
N LYS A 109 -15.52 4.69 -16.17
CA LYS A 109 -16.78 4.34 -16.87
C LYS A 109 -16.95 2.82 -17.05
N GLN A 110 -15.87 2.10 -17.26
CA GLN A 110 -15.91 0.64 -17.39
C GLN A 110 -16.33 -0.09 -16.10
N PHE A 111 -16.24 0.56 -14.95
CA PHE A 111 -16.66 0.05 -13.64
C PHE A 111 -18.08 0.49 -13.26
N GLU A 112 -18.69 1.40 -14.01
CA GLU A 112 -20.05 1.85 -13.74
C GLU A 112 -21.07 0.78 -14.11
N ARG A 113 -22.00 0.53 -13.19
CA ARG A 113 -23.12 -0.41 -13.31
C ARG A 113 -24.37 0.22 -12.69
N LEU A 114 -25.53 -0.40 -12.88
CA LEU A 114 -26.77 -0.04 -12.17
C LEU A 114 -27.06 1.49 -12.14
N GLY A 115 -27.05 2.13 -13.31
CA GLY A 115 -27.34 3.57 -13.41
C GLY A 115 -26.18 4.47 -12.98
N GLY A 116 -24.95 4.09 -13.35
CA GLY A 116 -23.75 4.90 -13.11
C GLY A 116 -23.13 4.72 -11.70
N ARG A 117 -23.53 3.67 -10.97
CA ARG A 117 -22.95 3.34 -9.67
C ARG A 117 -21.74 2.46 -9.81
N THR A 118 -20.78 2.64 -8.92
CA THR A 118 -19.59 1.80 -8.81
C THR A 118 -19.78 0.80 -7.66
N LEU A 119 -19.44 -0.46 -7.93
CA LEU A 119 -19.49 -1.53 -6.92
C LEU A 119 -18.14 -1.57 -6.18
N ILE A 120 -18.19 -1.68 -4.86
CA ILE A 120 -17.01 -1.88 -4.02
C ILE A 120 -17.19 -3.22 -3.31
N ALA A 121 -16.26 -4.13 -3.55
CA ALA A 121 -16.13 -5.37 -2.79
C ALA A 121 -15.30 -5.09 -1.54
N LEU A 122 -15.77 -5.59 -0.40
CA LEU A 122 -15.05 -5.52 0.87
C LEU A 122 -14.73 -6.94 1.33
N ASP A 123 -13.49 -7.19 1.72
CA ASP A 123 -13.07 -8.49 2.23
C ASP A 123 -12.06 -8.33 3.37
N GLY A 124 -12.23 -9.16 4.40
CA GLY A 124 -11.30 -9.23 5.53
C GLY A 124 -10.21 -10.24 5.25
N THR A 125 -8.96 -9.79 5.19
CA THR A 125 -7.81 -10.63 4.85
C THR A 125 -6.76 -10.62 5.95
N GLU A 126 -6.27 -11.80 6.34
CA GLU A 126 -5.08 -11.93 7.17
C GLU A 126 -3.84 -11.93 6.27
N TYR A 127 -3.03 -10.89 6.37
CA TYR A 127 -1.82 -10.76 5.55
C TYR A 127 -0.55 -11.25 6.27
N PHE A 128 -0.63 -11.54 7.57
CA PHE A 128 0.45 -12.10 8.36
C PHE A 128 -0.12 -12.98 9.46
N TRP A 129 0.51 -14.14 9.70
CA TRP A 129 0.28 -14.96 10.89
C TRP A 129 1.54 -15.74 11.27
N SER A 130 1.74 -15.99 12.57
CA SER A 130 2.85 -16.76 13.10
C SER A 130 2.54 -17.31 14.49
N GLN A 131 3.11 -18.45 14.81
CA GLN A 131 3.11 -19.03 16.17
C GLN A 131 4.38 -18.67 16.98
N LYS A 132 5.39 -18.12 16.30
CA LYS A 132 6.69 -17.79 16.89
C LYS A 132 7.00 -16.31 16.90
N LEU A 133 6.55 -15.58 15.90
CA LEU A 133 6.84 -14.16 15.72
C LEU A 133 5.60 -13.36 16.04
N GLY A 134 5.74 -12.38 16.93
CA GLY A 134 4.69 -11.44 17.27
C GLY A 134 5.28 -10.05 17.53
N CYS A 135 4.50 -9.03 17.23
CA CYS A 135 4.80 -7.64 17.56
C CYS A 135 3.78 -7.10 18.58
N PRO A 136 4.01 -5.93 19.19
CA PRO A 136 3.05 -5.33 20.14
C PRO A 136 1.66 -5.07 19.54
N HIS A 137 1.59 -4.88 18.22
CA HIS A 137 0.35 -4.59 17.49
C HIS A 137 -0.36 -5.84 16.95
N CYS A 138 0.24 -7.04 17.08
CA CYS A 138 -0.40 -8.28 16.66
C CYS A 138 -1.69 -8.54 17.42
N GLN A 139 -2.71 -8.97 16.70
CA GLN A 139 -3.85 -9.67 17.30
C GLN A 139 -3.42 -11.07 17.68
N THR A 140 -4.14 -11.67 18.64
CA THR A 140 -3.83 -13.03 19.11
C THR A 140 -5.10 -13.87 19.11
N ARG A 141 -4.95 -15.17 18.79
CA ARG A 141 -6.01 -16.16 18.95
C ARG A 141 -5.43 -17.49 19.45
N LYS A 142 -6.24 -18.22 20.23
CA LYS A 142 -5.90 -19.59 20.61
C LYS A 142 -6.50 -20.56 19.60
N ARG A 143 -5.68 -21.48 19.12
CA ARG A 143 -6.13 -22.60 18.27
C ARG A 143 -6.65 -23.74 19.14
N SER A 144 -7.39 -24.68 18.54
CA SER A 144 -7.90 -25.89 19.21
C SER A 144 -6.82 -26.76 19.84
N ASN A 145 -5.59 -26.70 19.32
CA ASN A 145 -4.42 -27.40 19.87
C ASN A 145 -3.74 -26.65 21.03
N GLY A 146 -4.38 -25.59 21.57
CA GLY A 146 -3.87 -24.77 22.68
C GLY A 146 -2.77 -23.77 22.32
N LYS A 147 -2.26 -23.78 21.10
CA LYS A 147 -1.22 -22.84 20.67
C LYS A 147 -1.79 -21.45 20.41
N THR A 148 -1.04 -20.42 20.78
CA THR A 148 -1.34 -19.03 20.48
C THR A 148 -0.78 -18.68 19.11
N GLU A 149 -1.60 -18.04 18.28
CA GLU A 149 -1.18 -17.42 17.03
C GLU A 149 -1.24 -15.91 17.13
N PHE A 150 -0.23 -15.27 16.57
CA PHE A 150 -0.14 -13.83 16.35
C PHE A 150 -0.50 -13.56 14.89
N TYR A 151 -1.35 -12.58 14.64
CA TYR A 151 -1.75 -12.27 13.27
C TYR A 151 -2.04 -10.78 13.07
N HIS A 152 -1.97 -10.36 11.82
CA HIS A 152 -2.45 -9.06 11.36
C HIS A 152 -3.48 -9.24 10.27
N ALA A 153 -4.52 -8.44 10.33
CA ALA A 153 -5.60 -8.44 9.37
C ALA A 153 -5.87 -7.03 8.85
N MET A 154 -6.47 -6.97 7.67
CA MET A 154 -6.93 -5.73 7.08
C MET A 154 -8.29 -5.94 6.41
N LEU A 155 -9.07 -4.88 6.29
CA LEU A 155 -10.23 -4.82 5.42
C LEU A 155 -9.78 -4.26 4.08
N ALA A 156 -9.75 -5.10 3.07
CA ALA A 156 -9.45 -4.71 1.70
C ALA A 156 -10.71 -4.20 1.03
N ALA A 157 -10.62 -3.04 0.39
CA ALA A 157 -11.69 -2.44 -0.41
C ALA A 157 -11.24 -2.37 -1.87
N THR A 158 -12.08 -2.86 -2.79
CA THR A 158 -11.70 -2.95 -4.20
C THR A 158 -12.88 -2.58 -5.09
N ILE A 159 -12.67 -1.67 -6.03
CA ILE A 159 -13.65 -1.35 -7.06
C ILE A 159 -13.67 -2.50 -8.07
N VAL A 160 -14.84 -3.05 -8.30
CA VAL A 160 -15.07 -4.21 -9.17
C VAL A 160 -16.21 -3.95 -10.14
N ALA A 161 -16.22 -4.69 -11.25
CA ALA A 161 -17.37 -4.71 -12.17
C ALA A 161 -17.61 -6.15 -12.67
N PRO A 162 -18.84 -6.66 -12.61
CA PRO A 162 -19.18 -7.98 -13.16
C PRO A 162 -18.78 -8.08 -14.61
N GLY A 163 -18.17 -9.21 -15.00
CA GLY A 163 -17.68 -9.44 -16.35
C GLY A 163 -16.39 -8.71 -16.70
N HIS A 164 -15.75 -8.04 -15.77
CA HIS A 164 -14.49 -7.34 -15.94
C HIS A 164 -13.38 -8.04 -15.15
N ASN A 165 -12.23 -8.28 -15.77
CA ASN A 165 -11.09 -8.95 -15.14
C ASN A 165 -10.11 -7.99 -14.45
N MET A 166 -10.33 -6.68 -14.59
CA MET A 166 -9.55 -5.66 -13.89
C MET A 166 -10.30 -5.19 -12.64
N VAL A 167 -9.54 -4.83 -11.62
CA VAL A 167 -10.02 -4.28 -10.36
C VAL A 167 -9.18 -3.06 -9.97
N VAL A 168 -9.75 -2.15 -9.18
CA VAL A 168 -9.01 -0.99 -8.67
C VAL A 168 -8.97 -1.07 -7.14
N PRO A 169 -7.81 -1.38 -6.55
CA PRO A 169 -7.68 -1.40 -5.09
C PRO A 169 -7.80 0.01 -4.53
N LEU A 170 -8.51 0.12 -3.42
CA LEU A 170 -8.56 1.31 -2.57
C LEU A 170 -7.61 1.12 -1.39
N MET A 171 -7.31 2.20 -0.67
CA MET A 171 -6.51 2.09 0.56
C MET A 171 -7.17 1.10 1.51
N PRO A 172 -6.47 0.03 1.96
CA PRO A 172 -7.00 -0.91 2.93
C PRO A 172 -7.04 -0.28 4.32
N GLU A 173 -7.99 -0.72 5.13
CA GLU A 173 -8.05 -0.40 6.56
C GLU A 173 -7.38 -1.50 7.36
N PHE A 174 -6.32 -1.17 8.10
CA PHE A 174 -5.59 -2.13 8.94
C PHE A 174 -6.31 -2.31 10.29
N ILE A 175 -6.68 -3.55 10.60
CA ILE A 175 -7.43 -3.88 11.82
C ILE A 175 -6.46 -3.90 13.00
N ALA A 176 -6.55 -2.88 13.84
CA ALA A 176 -5.74 -2.78 15.06
C ALA A 176 -6.19 -3.78 16.13
N LYS A 177 -5.28 -4.12 17.06
CA LYS A 177 -5.61 -4.88 18.27
C LYS A 177 -6.68 -4.13 19.07
N PRO A 178 -7.75 -4.82 19.53
CA PRO A 178 -8.72 -4.19 20.42
C PRO A 178 -8.04 -3.62 21.66
N ASP A 179 -8.25 -2.34 21.93
CA ASP A 179 -7.66 -1.61 23.07
C ASP A 179 -8.36 -1.91 24.41
N GLY A 180 -9.25 -2.90 24.43
CA GLY A 180 -10.01 -3.29 25.63
C GLY A 180 -11.18 -2.35 25.98
N ALA A 181 -11.30 -1.21 25.31
CA ALA A 181 -12.46 -0.33 25.42
C ALA A 181 -13.51 -0.78 24.39
N GLY A 182 -14.54 -1.48 24.87
CA GLY A 182 -15.53 -2.24 24.13
C GLY A 182 -15.92 -1.73 22.75
N ASN A 183 -16.16 -2.69 21.87
CA ASN A 183 -16.80 -2.60 20.56
C ASN A 183 -16.74 -1.24 19.87
N ARG A 184 -15.56 -0.80 19.48
CA ARG A 184 -15.45 0.25 18.48
C ARG A 184 -15.38 -0.44 17.11
N THR A 185 -16.49 -0.39 16.43
CA THR A 185 -16.58 -0.48 14.98
C THR A 185 -15.35 0.17 14.37
N ALA A 186 -14.77 -0.46 13.34
CA ALA A 186 -13.70 0.09 12.52
C ALA A 186 -13.88 1.61 12.45
N SER A 187 -12.82 2.35 12.78
CA SER A 187 -12.84 3.81 12.80
C SER A 187 -13.45 4.26 11.49
N ALA A 188 -14.62 4.84 11.54
CA ALA A 188 -15.32 5.26 10.34
C ALA A 188 -14.33 6.12 9.55
N MET A 189 -14.07 5.75 8.30
CA MET A 189 -13.38 6.62 7.36
C MET A 189 -13.95 8.02 7.53
N PRO A 190 -13.13 9.06 7.71
CA PRO A 190 -13.65 10.41 7.58
C PRO A 190 -14.37 10.44 6.23
N PRO A 191 -15.57 11.02 6.15
CA PRO A 191 -16.32 11.04 4.90
C PRO A 191 -15.40 11.67 3.86
N SER A 192 -14.95 10.84 2.91
CA SER A 192 -14.25 11.33 1.73
C SER A 192 -15.14 12.43 1.18
N ALA A 193 -14.60 13.62 1.00
CA ALA A 193 -15.28 14.82 0.55
C ALA A 193 -16.31 14.46 -0.52
N GLY A 194 -17.58 14.73 -0.24
CA GLY A 194 -18.73 14.15 -0.89
C GLY A 194 -18.61 14.09 -2.40
N LEU A 195 -18.96 12.96 -2.95
CA LEU A 195 -19.29 12.84 -4.37
C LEU A 195 -20.27 13.97 -4.72
N PRO A 196 -19.96 14.83 -5.71
CA PRO A 196 -20.88 15.89 -6.12
C PRO A 196 -22.19 15.22 -6.57
N ARG A 197 -23.28 15.57 -5.88
CA ARG A 197 -24.62 15.20 -6.31
C ARG A 197 -24.88 15.87 -7.66
N THR A 198 -25.04 15.09 -8.70
CA THR A 198 -25.57 15.61 -9.97
C THR A 198 -26.94 16.18 -9.72
N PRO A 199 -27.26 17.42 -10.21
CA PRO A 199 -28.61 17.95 -10.14
C PRO A 199 -29.54 17.03 -10.92
N ARG A 200 -30.70 16.75 -10.33
CA ARG A 200 -31.81 16.12 -11.06
C ARG A 200 -32.33 17.13 -12.08
N ALA A 201 -32.36 16.71 -13.35
CA ALA A 201 -33.18 17.33 -14.38
C ALA A 201 -34.65 16.98 -14.16
#